data_ced5ac485b83f0aebdc31d9de1008377
#
_entry.id   ced5ac485b83f0aebdc31d9de1008377
#
_cell.length_a   1.000
_cell.length_b   1.000
_cell.length_c   1.000
_cell.angle_alpha   90.00
_cell.angle_beta   90.00
_cell.angle_gamma   90.00
#
_symmetry.space_group_name_H-M   'P 1'
#
loop_
_entity.id
_entity.type
_entity.pdbx_description
1 polymer ?
#
loop_
_entity_poly.entity_id
_entity_poly.type
_entity_poly.pdbx_seq_one_letter_code
_entity_poly.pdbx_strand_id
1 'polypeptide(L)'
;DAGFLRKTLPATLRRFDKGGDNYYDQISAMHKSVRGSDPDAALYWMCRMLDGGCDPRYIARRVVRMAIEDISLADPRATQLAVEAAEIYERLGSPEGELAIAQAVVYLACAPKSNAVYNAYNAVRAFVKTDRTRPVPMYLRNAPTKLMKELGYHEGYRYAHDEPGAFAAGEIYMPEGLEGMKWYKPVDRGLEIKIAEKLARLESLNEEARKAGRGRRRGQGR
;
A
#
# COMPACT_ATOMS: atom_id res chain seq x y z
N ASP A 1 -5.45 55.09 -11.24
CA ASP A 1 -4.10 55.36 -10.76
C ASP A 1 -3.50 54.05 -10.21
N ALA A 2 -2.37 53.61 -10.81
CA ALA A 2 -1.68 52.36 -10.44
C ALA A 2 -1.19 52.37 -8.99
N GLY A 3 -1.02 53.53 -8.38
CA GLY A 3 -0.65 53.68 -6.97
C GLY A 3 -1.81 53.35 -6.00
N PHE A 4 -3.02 53.63 -6.40
CA PHE A 4 -4.22 53.29 -5.63
C PHE A 4 -4.51 51.79 -5.63
N LEU A 5 -4.36 51.14 -6.82
CA LEU A 5 -4.50 49.70 -6.96
C LEU A 5 -3.46 48.92 -6.13
N ARG A 6 -2.21 49.40 -6.04
CA ARG A 6 -1.18 48.80 -5.18
C ARG A 6 -1.44 48.91 -3.69
N LYS A 7 -2.19 49.95 -3.24
CA LYS A 7 -2.56 50.13 -1.84
C LYS A 7 -3.83 49.40 -1.43
N THR A 8 -4.68 49.07 -2.40
CA THR A 8 -6.00 48.45 -2.13
C THR A 8 -6.02 46.94 -2.40
N LEU A 9 -5.04 46.44 -3.18
CA LEU A 9 -4.85 44.98 -3.28
C LEU A 9 -4.08 44.52 -2.04
N PRO A 10 -4.62 43.52 -1.27
CA PRO A 10 -3.83 42.91 -0.22
C PRO A 10 -2.50 42.46 -0.80
N ALA A 11 -1.40 42.69 -0.09
CA ALA A 11 -0.03 42.35 -0.49
C ALA A 11 0.18 40.83 -0.78
N THR A 12 -0.89 40.07 -0.72
CA THR A 12 -0.94 38.63 -0.88
C THR A 12 -2.12 38.24 -1.76
N LEU A 13 -2.08 38.50 -3.06
CA LEU A 13 -2.78 37.65 -4.01
C LEU A 13 -2.12 36.26 -3.94
N ARG A 14 -2.61 35.44 -3.00
CA ARG A 14 -2.23 34.04 -2.84
C ARG A 14 -2.76 33.28 -4.05
N ARG A 15 -1.93 33.13 -5.07
CA ARG A 15 -2.29 32.39 -6.27
C ARG A 15 -2.06 30.91 -6.04
N PHE A 16 -3.14 30.17 -5.95
CA PHE A 16 -3.14 28.75 -6.22
C PHE A 16 -3.26 28.59 -7.74
N ASP A 17 -2.15 28.28 -8.39
CA ASP A 17 -2.13 28.02 -9.83
C ASP A 17 -2.51 26.56 -10.05
N LYS A 18 -3.79 26.32 -10.37
CA LYS A 18 -4.33 24.99 -10.61
C LYS A 18 -3.72 24.42 -11.89
N GLY A 19 -2.67 23.61 -11.74
CA GLY A 19 -1.92 23.00 -12.83
C GLY A 19 -0.55 23.64 -13.11
N GLY A 20 -0.14 24.69 -12.37
CA GLY A 20 1.22 25.25 -12.43
C GLY A 20 2.19 24.60 -11.46
N ASP A 21 3.47 24.93 -11.56
CA ASP A 21 4.57 24.36 -10.76
C ASP A 21 4.33 24.50 -9.26
N ASN A 22 3.80 25.65 -8.80
CA ASN A 22 3.46 25.89 -7.38
C ASN A 22 2.45 24.90 -6.80
N TYR A 23 1.51 24.41 -7.60
CA TYR A 23 0.53 23.43 -7.19
C TYR A 23 1.19 22.08 -6.87
N TYR A 24 2.04 21.62 -7.79
CA TYR A 24 2.76 20.35 -7.62
C TYR A 24 3.81 20.43 -6.51
N ASP A 25 4.42 21.58 -6.31
CA ASP A 25 5.40 21.81 -5.25
C ASP A 25 4.75 21.76 -3.86
N GLN A 26 3.60 22.41 -3.67
CA GLN A 26 2.91 22.43 -2.38
C GLN A 26 2.39 21.04 -1.99
N ILE A 27 1.74 20.31 -2.91
CA ILE A 27 1.28 18.96 -2.62
C ILE A 27 2.45 17.98 -2.40
N SER A 28 3.55 18.18 -3.11
CA SER A 28 4.78 17.42 -2.91
C SER A 28 5.42 17.72 -1.56
N ALA A 29 5.41 18.98 -1.13
CA ALA A 29 5.91 19.39 0.19
C ALA A 29 5.06 18.76 1.30
N MET A 30 3.72 18.84 1.21
CA MET A 30 2.81 18.19 2.15
C MET A 30 3.08 16.68 2.25
N HIS A 31 3.19 16.00 1.11
CA HIS A 31 3.47 14.57 1.07
C HIS A 31 4.83 14.22 1.72
N LYS A 32 5.87 15.00 1.42
CA LYS A 32 7.21 14.81 2.02
C LYS A 32 7.20 15.10 3.52
N SER A 33 6.42 16.07 4.00
CA SER A 33 6.26 16.36 5.42
C SER A 33 5.60 15.20 6.16
N VAL A 34 4.53 14.62 5.60
CA VAL A 34 3.90 13.40 6.14
C VAL A 34 4.92 12.25 6.18
N ARG A 35 5.63 11.99 5.08
CA ARG A 35 6.67 10.96 5.01
C ARG A 35 7.81 11.20 5.99
N GLY A 36 8.20 12.45 6.19
CA GLY A 36 9.23 12.89 7.12
C GLY A 36 8.79 12.94 8.60
N SER A 37 7.52 12.63 8.88
CA SER A 37 6.95 12.67 10.24
C SER A 37 6.95 14.06 10.87
N ASP A 38 6.67 15.10 10.06
CA ASP A 38 6.49 16.47 10.50
C ASP A 38 5.01 16.87 10.33
N PRO A 39 4.18 16.75 11.40
CA PRO A 39 2.76 17.07 11.33
C PRO A 39 2.49 18.57 11.15
N ASP A 40 3.34 19.45 11.71
CA ASP A 40 3.16 20.89 11.63
C ASP A 40 3.42 21.39 10.21
N ALA A 41 4.50 20.93 9.58
CA ALA A 41 4.78 21.24 8.18
C ALA A 41 3.70 20.65 7.26
N ALA A 42 3.20 19.45 7.53
CA ALA A 42 2.13 18.82 6.75
C ALA A 42 0.83 19.65 6.81
N LEU A 43 0.42 20.10 8.00
CA LEU A 43 -0.72 20.99 8.19
C LEU A 43 -0.50 22.35 7.53
N TYR A 44 0.68 22.93 7.67
CA TYR A 44 1.01 24.21 7.04
C TYR A 44 0.79 24.15 5.54
N TRP A 45 1.33 23.13 4.85
CA TRP A 45 1.19 22.98 3.41
C TRP A 45 -0.25 22.69 3.00
N MET A 46 -0.99 21.88 3.78
CA MET A 46 -2.42 21.67 3.56
C MET A 46 -3.19 22.99 3.62
N CYS A 47 -3.03 23.78 4.68
CA CYS A 47 -3.70 25.05 4.85
C CYS A 47 -3.31 26.07 3.77
N ARG A 48 -2.04 26.08 3.34
CA ARG A 48 -1.59 26.94 2.24
C ARG A 48 -2.27 26.60 0.92
N MET A 49 -2.50 25.30 0.65
CA MET A 49 -3.23 24.86 -0.52
C MET A 49 -4.71 25.27 -0.45
N LEU A 50 -5.36 25.07 0.69
CA LEU A 50 -6.76 25.45 0.90
C LEU A 50 -6.96 26.96 0.76
N ASP A 51 -6.13 27.76 1.40
CA ASP A 51 -6.15 29.23 1.33
C ASP A 51 -5.90 29.75 -0.12
N GLY A 52 -5.13 29.00 -0.90
CA GLY A 52 -4.92 29.26 -2.33
C GLY A 52 -6.07 28.82 -3.23
N GLY A 53 -7.14 28.20 -2.70
CA GLY A 53 -8.31 27.75 -3.45
C GLY A 53 -8.19 26.34 -4.04
N CYS A 54 -7.29 25.49 -3.50
CA CYS A 54 -7.23 24.08 -3.84
C CYS A 54 -8.53 23.36 -3.46
N ASP A 55 -9.08 22.56 -4.35
CA ASP A 55 -10.20 21.68 -4.02
C ASP A 55 -9.78 20.68 -2.91
N PRO A 56 -10.44 20.68 -1.74
CA PRO A 56 -10.13 19.76 -0.65
C PRO A 56 -10.21 18.29 -1.05
N ARG A 57 -11.05 17.93 -2.04
CA ARG A 57 -11.12 16.57 -2.59
C ARG A 57 -9.81 16.12 -3.21
N TYR A 58 -9.08 17.05 -3.82
CA TYR A 58 -7.76 16.74 -4.35
C TYR A 58 -6.77 16.41 -3.21
N ILE A 59 -6.79 17.19 -2.14
CA ILE A 59 -5.98 16.93 -0.95
C ILE A 59 -6.35 15.58 -0.34
N ALA A 60 -7.65 15.30 -0.15
CA ALA A 60 -8.14 14.05 0.40
C ALA A 60 -7.65 12.82 -0.41
N ARG A 61 -7.72 12.88 -1.75
CA ARG A 61 -7.17 11.80 -2.60
C ARG A 61 -5.67 11.59 -2.40
N ARG A 62 -4.92 12.67 -2.18
CA ARG A 62 -3.47 12.57 -1.90
C ARG A 62 -3.21 12.00 -0.53
N VAL A 63 -4.04 12.32 0.47
CA VAL A 63 -3.97 11.74 1.83
C VAL A 63 -4.19 10.22 1.79
N VAL A 64 -5.20 9.74 1.05
CA VAL A 64 -5.41 8.30 0.83
C VAL A 64 -4.16 7.66 0.17
N ARG A 65 -3.57 8.33 -0.82
CA ARG A 65 -2.35 7.85 -1.47
C ARG A 65 -1.19 7.73 -0.48
N MET A 66 -0.98 8.74 0.38
CA MET A 66 0.07 8.74 1.41
C MET A 66 -0.11 7.59 2.39
N ALA A 67 -1.36 7.33 2.82
CA ALA A 67 -1.69 6.24 3.73
C ALA A 67 -1.26 4.88 3.16
N ILE A 68 -1.49 4.65 1.87
CA ILE A 68 -1.16 3.39 1.20
C ILE A 68 0.34 3.29 0.89
N GLU A 69 0.98 4.39 0.48
CA GLU A 69 2.36 4.40 0.01
C GLU A 69 3.38 4.44 1.15
N ASP A 70 3.14 5.27 2.18
CA ASP A 70 4.14 5.59 3.20
C ASP A 70 3.86 4.98 4.58
N ILE A 71 2.63 4.54 4.86
CA ILE A 71 2.27 3.89 6.12
C ILE A 71 1.93 2.41 5.91
N SER A 72 1.04 2.12 4.98
CA SER A 72 0.70 0.78 4.53
C SER A 72 0.41 -0.19 5.69
N LEU A 73 1.09 -1.35 5.74
CA LEU A 73 0.90 -2.38 6.75
C LEU A 73 1.59 -2.07 8.09
N ALA A 74 2.38 -1.01 8.19
CA ALA A 74 2.89 -0.59 9.49
C ALA A 74 1.76 -0.11 10.43
N ASP A 75 0.73 0.54 9.86
CA ASP A 75 -0.54 0.86 10.54
C ASP A 75 -1.71 0.86 9.54
N PRO A 76 -2.43 -0.26 9.38
CA PRO A 76 -3.56 -0.38 8.43
C PRO A 76 -4.72 0.59 8.69
N ARG A 77 -4.86 1.13 9.92
CA ARG A 77 -5.89 2.13 10.26
C ARG A 77 -5.68 3.44 9.51
N ALA A 78 -4.46 3.72 9.08
CA ALA A 78 -4.11 4.92 8.33
C ALA A 78 -4.94 5.02 7.03
N THR A 79 -5.09 3.92 6.30
CA THR A 79 -5.90 3.89 5.07
C THR A 79 -7.38 4.09 5.37
N GLN A 80 -7.90 3.45 6.41
CA GLN A 80 -9.30 3.60 6.83
C GLN A 80 -9.58 5.05 7.20
N LEU A 81 -8.77 5.64 8.07
CA LEU A 81 -8.94 7.04 8.50
C LEU A 81 -8.88 8.03 7.33
N ALA A 82 -7.97 7.80 6.37
CA ALA A 82 -7.85 8.65 5.19
C ALA A 82 -9.09 8.58 4.28
N VAL A 83 -9.68 7.38 4.10
CA VAL A 83 -10.92 7.20 3.33
C VAL A 83 -12.10 7.82 4.07
N GLU A 84 -12.25 7.56 5.36
CA GLU A 84 -13.30 8.15 6.19
C GLU A 84 -13.24 9.68 6.20
N ALA A 85 -12.05 10.27 6.28
CA ALA A 85 -11.87 11.73 6.19
C ALA A 85 -12.35 12.29 4.86
N ALA A 86 -12.10 11.60 3.75
CA ALA A 86 -12.61 12.00 2.44
C ALA A 86 -14.15 11.93 2.38
N GLU A 87 -14.74 10.87 2.92
CA GLU A 87 -16.21 10.71 2.99
C GLU A 87 -16.87 11.73 3.91
N ILE A 88 -16.26 12.06 5.04
CA ILE A 88 -16.75 13.10 5.96
C ILE A 88 -16.75 14.45 5.25
N TYR A 89 -15.67 14.76 4.50
CA TYR A 89 -15.63 15.98 3.72
C TYR A 89 -16.77 16.05 2.69
N GLU A 90 -17.08 14.96 1.99
CA GLU A 90 -18.20 14.92 1.02
C GLU A 90 -19.57 15.19 1.69
N ARG A 91 -19.73 14.88 2.96
CA ARG A 91 -20.98 15.09 3.71
C ARG A 91 -21.09 16.48 4.31
N LEU A 92 -19.99 17.02 4.84
CA LEU A 92 -19.99 18.29 5.58
C LEU A 92 -19.61 19.48 4.68
N GLY A 93 -18.75 19.27 3.67
CA GLY A 93 -18.20 20.34 2.86
C GLY A 93 -17.24 21.24 3.60
N SER A 94 -16.90 22.40 2.98
CA SER A 94 -16.03 23.40 3.59
C SER A 94 -16.86 24.40 4.43
N PRO A 95 -16.31 24.88 5.55
CA PRO A 95 -14.98 24.58 6.10
C PRO A 95 -14.96 23.35 7.02
N GLU A 96 -16.10 22.83 7.45
CA GLU A 96 -16.21 21.85 8.54
C GLU A 96 -15.56 20.51 8.20
N GLY A 97 -15.77 20.00 6.98
CA GLY A 97 -15.19 18.75 6.53
C GLY A 97 -13.67 18.77 6.33
N GLU A 98 -13.09 19.95 6.19
CA GLU A 98 -11.64 20.13 6.08
C GLU A 98 -10.89 19.67 7.35
N LEU A 99 -11.54 19.78 8.51
CA LEU A 99 -10.97 19.33 9.77
C LEU A 99 -10.74 17.82 9.81
N ALA A 100 -11.62 17.02 9.17
CA ALA A 100 -11.43 15.57 9.06
C ALA A 100 -10.18 15.24 8.23
N ILE A 101 -9.96 15.97 7.11
CA ILE A 101 -8.75 15.83 6.30
C ILE A 101 -7.51 16.21 7.11
N ALA A 102 -7.57 17.31 7.87
CA ALA A 102 -6.48 17.75 8.75
C ALA A 102 -6.14 16.69 9.81
N GLN A 103 -7.15 16.09 10.45
CA GLN A 103 -6.97 14.99 11.40
C GLN A 103 -6.23 13.81 10.76
N ALA A 104 -6.63 13.41 9.55
CA ALA A 104 -5.95 12.34 8.81
C ALA A 104 -4.49 12.71 8.48
N VAL A 105 -4.21 13.94 8.04
CA VAL A 105 -2.85 14.42 7.76
C VAL A 105 -1.96 14.32 8.99
N VAL A 106 -2.42 14.77 10.15
CA VAL A 106 -1.67 14.69 11.42
C VAL A 106 -1.43 13.22 11.80
N TYR A 107 -2.49 12.39 11.72
CA TYR A 107 -2.35 10.97 12.03
C TYR A 107 -1.29 10.29 11.15
N LEU A 108 -1.35 10.51 9.84
CA LEU A 108 -0.39 9.94 8.90
C LEU A 108 1.03 10.43 9.15
N ALA A 109 1.21 11.70 9.51
CA ALA A 109 2.52 12.24 9.86
C ALA A 109 3.10 11.57 11.12
N CYS A 110 2.26 11.24 12.11
CA CYS A 110 2.67 10.59 13.36
C CYS A 110 2.74 9.06 13.28
N ALA A 111 2.09 8.42 12.28
CA ALA A 111 2.05 6.97 12.12
C ALA A 111 3.43 6.37 11.77
N PRO A 112 3.70 5.10 12.13
CA PRO A 112 4.90 4.40 11.69
C PRO A 112 4.94 4.29 10.17
N LYS A 113 6.11 4.52 9.57
CA LYS A 113 6.28 4.57 8.12
C LYS A 113 6.70 3.21 7.55
N SER A 114 6.05 2.81 6.45
CA SER A 114 6.47 1.68 5.63
C SER A 114 6.09 1.88 4.16
N ASN A 115 7.04 1.62 3.29
CA ASN A 115 6.83 1.51 1.85
C ASN A 115 7.09 0.08 1.34
N ALA A 116 7.09 -0.92 2.23
CA ALA A 116 7.42 -2.30 1.89
C ALA A 116 6.51 -2.89 0.81
N VAL A 117 5.18 -2.66 0.92
CA VAL A 117 4.21 -3.11 -0.09
C VAL A 117 4.41 -2.39 -1.42
N TYR A 118 4.63 -1.07 -1.40
CA TYR A 118 4.91 -0.28 -2.59
C TYR A 118 6.15 -0.79 -3.35
N ASN A 119 7.25 -1.04 -2.63
CA ASN A 119 8.48 -1.57 -3.21
C ASN A 119 8.28 -2.99 -3.76
N ALA A 120 7.61 -3.87 -3.00
CA ALA A 120 7.31 -5.23 -3.44
C ALA A 120 6.47 -5.25 -4.71
N TYR A 121 5.39 -4.47 -4.75
CA TYR A 121 4.50 -4.35 -5.91
C TYR A 121 5.25 -3.87 -7.16
N ASN A 122 6.06 -2.82 -7.03
CA ASN A 122 6.82 -2.29 -8.16
C ASN A 122 7.89 -3.29 -8.64
N ALA A 123 8.57 -3.99 -7.73
CA ALA A 123 9.54 -5.02 -8.07
C ALA A 123 8.89 -6.19 -8.82
N VAL A 124 7.72 -6.68 -8.36
CA VAL A 124 6.96 -7.73 -9.06
C VAL A 124 6.53 -7.26 -10.44
N ARG A 125 5.98 -6.04 -10.55
CA ARG A 125 5.58 -5.47 -11.85
C ARG A 125 6.74 -5.36 -12.84
N ALA A 126 7.90 -4.93 -12.37
CA ALA A 126 9.09 -4.83 -13.20
C ALA A 126 9.57 -6.22 -13.65
N PHE A 127 9.59 -7.18 -12.73
CA PHE A 127 9.95 -8.57 -13.02
C PHE A 127 9.03 -9.19 -14.08
N VAL A 128 7.71 -9.11 -13.89
CA VAL A 128 6.72 -9.71 -14.80
C VAL A 128 6.79 -9.12 -16.22
N LYS A 129 7.20 -7.87 -16.38
CA LYS A 129 7.37 -7.25 -17.72
C LYS A 129 8.48 -7.89 -18.54
N THR A 130 9.47 -8.49 -17.90
CA THR A 130 10.64 -9.09 -18.56
C THR A 130 10.68 -10.60 -18.45
N ASP A 131 9.85 -11.19 -17.58
CA ASP A 131 9.77 -12.62 -17.41
C ASP A 131 8.91 -13.25 -18.53
N ARG A 132 9.23 -14.52 -18.85
CA ARG A 132 8.39 -15.33 -19.74
C ARG A 132 7.06 -15.69 -19.10
N THR A 133 6.04 -15.96 -19.90
CA THR A 133 4.78 -16.53 -19.40
C THR A 133 5.05 -17.91 -18.79
N ARG A 134 4.67 -18.09 -17.52
CA ARG A 134 4.81 -19.34 -16.78
C ARG A 134 3.46 -19.99 -16.56
N PRO A 135 3.33 -21.31 -16.75
CA PRO A 135 2.09 -22.00 -16.46
C PRO A 135 1.80 -21.99 -14.95
N VAL A 136 0.52 -21.93 -14.59
CA VAL A 136 0.10 -22.16 -13.22
C VAL A 136 0.36 -23.64 -12.88
N PRO A 137 0.98 -23.96 -11.73
CA PRO A 137 1.18 -25.34 -11.30
C PRO A 137 -0.14 -26.15 -11.30
N MET A 138 -0.09 -27.39 -11.74
CA MET A 138 -1.30 -28.22 -11.95
C MET A 138 -2.16 -28.36 -10.68
N TYR A 139 -1.53 -28.55 -9.53
CA TYR A 139 -2.23 -28.67 -8.24
C TYR A 139 -2.92 -27.39 -7.77
N LEU A 140 -2.54 -26.20 -8.29
CA LEU A 140 -3.21 -24.93 -8.01
C LEU A 140 -4.36 -24.62 -8.96
N ARG A 141 -4.54 -25.45 -10.03
CA ARG A 141 -5.63 -25.24 -10.98
C ARG A 141 -6.92 -25.87 -10.46
N ASN A 142 -8.03 -25.18 -10.63
CA ASN A 142 -9.34 -25.74 -10.35
C ASN A 142 -9.69 -26.87 -11.33
N ALA A 143 -10.39 -27.90 -10.87
CA ALA A 143 -10.84 -29.04 -11.68
C ALA A 143 -12.37 -29.15 -11.68
N PRO A 144 -13.13 -28.19 -12.27
CA PRO A 144 -14.60 -28.18 -12.25
C PRO A 144 -15.23 -29.28 -13.10
N THR A 145 -14.49 -29.86 -14.07
CA THR A 145 -14.99 -30.91 -14.94
C THR A 145 -14.29 -32.26 -14.67
N LYS A 146 -14.95 -33.36 -15.06
CA LYS A 146 -14.37 -34.72 -14.95
C LYS A 146 -13.10 -34.85 -15.73
N LEU A 147 -13.07 -34.32 -16.96
CA LEU A 147 -11.88 -34.32 -17.82
C LEU A 147 -10.69 -33.60 -17.16
N MET A 148 -10.90 -32.45 -16.51
CA MET A 148 -9.83 -31.73 -15.80
C MET A 148 -9.28 -32.53 -14.64
N LYS A 149 -10.12 -33.29 -13.92
CA LYS A 149 -9.66 -34.20 -12.87
C LYS A 149 -8.84 -35.33 -13.43
N GLU A 150 -9.29 -35.93 -14.54
CA GLU A 150 -8.55 -37.00 -15.24
C GLU A 150 -7.20 -36.51 -15.80
N LEU A 151 -7.08 -35.20 -16.12
CA LEU A 151 -5.84 -34.56 -16.53
C LEU A 151 -4.94 -34.16 -15.33
N GLY A 152 -5.29 -34.53 -14.10
CA GLY A 152 -4.50 -34.26 -12.89
C GLY A 152 -4.61 -32.84 -12.33
N TYR A 153 -5.62 -32.07 -12.75
CA TYR A 153 -5.86 -30.75 -12.16
C TYR A 153 -6.29 -30.89 -10.70
N HIS A 154 -5.74 -30.04 -9.81
CA HIS A 154 -5.99 -30.05 -8.38
C HIS A 154 -5.43 -31.30 -7.64
N GLU A 155 -4.76 -32.19 -8.34
CA GLU A 155 -4.20 -33.39 -7.73
C GLU A 155 -3.10 -33.05 -6.71
N GLY A 156 -3.26 -33.59 -5.50
CA GLY A 156 -2.33 -33.35 -4.41
C GLY A 156 -2.36 -31.93 -3.84
N TYR A 157 -3.38 -31.13 -4.14
CA TYR A 157 -3.58 -29.85 -3.45
C TYR A 157 -3.91 -30.08 -1.98
N ARG A 158 -3.20 -29.36 -1.11
CA ARG A 158 -3.42 -29.41 0.33
C ARG A 158 -4.19 -28.16 0.76
N TYR A 159 -5.42 -28.37 1.22
CA TYR A 159 -6.26 -27.25 1.68
C TYR A 159 -5.77 -26.77 3.03
N ALA A 160 -5.27 -25.53 3.09
CA ALA A 160 -4.58 -25.01 4.27
C ALA A 160 -5.45 -25.02 5.55
N HIS A 161 -6.78 -24.89 5.44
CA HIS A 161 -7.67 -24.93 6.61
C HIS A 161 -7.78 -26.31 7.26
N ASP A 162 -7.46 -27.39 6.54
CA ASP A 162 -7.45 -28.76 7.07
C ASP A 162 -6.09 -29.10 7.73
N GLU A 163 -5.11 -28.21 7.60
CA GLU A 163 -3.76 -28.41 8.11
C GLU A 163 -3.57 -27.76 9.49
N PRO A 164 -2.66 -28.27 10.33
CA PRO A 164 -2.35 -27.66 11.61
C PRO A 164 -2.04 -26.16 11.53
N GLY A 165 -2.76 -25.35 12.30
CA GLY A 165 -2.61 -23.90 12.28
C GLY A 165 -3.06 -23.24 10.97
N ALA A 166 -3.90 -23.92 10.18
CA ALA A 166 -4.35 -23.48 8.85
C ALA A 166 -3.18 -23.10 7.92
N PHE A 167 -2.09 -23.90 7.96
CA PHE A 167 -0.90 -23.68 7.18
C PHE A 167 -0.35 -24.98 6.58
N ALA A 168 -0.39 -25.10 5.24
CA ALA A 168 0.14 -26.24 4.52
C ALA A 168 1.67 -26.15 4.41
N ALA A 169 2.37 -26.53 5.49
CA ALA A 169 3.83 -26.42 5.58
C ALA A 169 4.53 -27.20 4.45
N GLY A 170 5.51 -26.58 3.82
CA GLY A 170 6.29 -27.15 2.72
C GLY A 170 5.63 -27.03 1.35
N GLU A 171 4.44 -26.41 1.25
CA GLU A 171 3.77 -26.19 -0.03
C GLU A 171 4.47 -25.06 -0.85
N ILE A 172 4.36 -25.12 -2.16
CA ILE A 172 4.96 -24.16 -3.09
C ILE A 172 3.83 -23.54 -3.91
N TYR A 173 3.71 -22.21 -3.88
CA TYR A 173 2.67 -21.47 -4.61
C TYR A 173 3.22 -20.70 -5.82
N MET A 174 4.54 -20.66 -5.97
CA MET A 174 5.20 -20.05 -7.13
C MET A 174 5.28 -21.03 -8.30
N PRO A 175 5.26 -20.53 -9.54
CA PRO A 175 5.54 -21.37 -10.70
C PRO A 175 6.99 -21.86 -10.70
N GLU A 176 7.23 -22.90 -11.49
CA GLU A 176 8.55 -23.52 -11.62
C GLU A 176 9.64 -22.49 -11.96
N GLY A 177 10.75 -22.55 -11.22
CA GLY A 177 11.91 -21.68 -11.34
C GLY A 177 11.79 -20.36 -10.60
N LEU A 178 10.66 -20.09 -9.90
CA LEU A 178 10.50 -18.92 -9.01
C LEU A 178 10.36 -19.30 -7.54
N GLU A 179 10.54 -20.58 -7.21
CA GLU A 179 10.42 -21.07 -5.85
C GLU A 179 11.43 -20.40 -4.93
N GLY A 180 10.93 -19.79 -3.86
CA GLY A 180 11.76 -19.09 -2.89
C GLY A 180 12.02 -17.62 -3.21
N MET A 181 11.53 -17.09 -4.34
CA MET A 181 11.58 -15.64 -4.57
C MET A 181 10.71 -14.90 -3.55
N LYS A 182 11.26 -13.82 -3.00
CA LYS A 182 10.59 -12.98 -1.98
C LYS A 182 10.72 -11.52 -2.39
N TRP A 183 9.60 -10.86 -2.62
CA TRP A 183 9.55 -9.43 -2.91
C TRP A 183 9.11 -8.61 -1.70
N TYR A 184 8.11 -9.08 -0.94
CA TYR A 184 7.65 -8.40 0.25
C TYR A 184 8.64 -8.65 1.41
N LYS A 185 9.17 -7.55 1.92
CA LYS A 185 10.11 -7.52 3.05
C LYS A 185 9.57 -6.55 4.09
N PRO A 186 8.92 -7.06 5.15
CA PRO A 186 8.41 -6.21 6.22
C PRO A 186 9.52 -5.36 6.84
N VAL A 187 9.16 -4.15 7.26
CA VAL A 187 10.06 -3.28 8.02
C VAL A 187 9.89 -3.52 9.53
N ASP A 188 10.84 -3.07 10.32
CA ASP A 188 10.85 -3.17 11.78
C ASP A 188 10.03 -2.07 12.47
N ARG A 189 8.85 -1.74 11.92
CA ARG A 189 7.97 -0.67 12.41
C ARG A 189 6.51 -1.11 12.44
N GLY A 190 5.79 -0.68 13.48
CA GLY A 190 4.37 -0.90 13.63
C GLY A 190 3.96 -2.37 13.58
N LEU A 191 2.85 -2.67 12.88
CA LEU A 191 2.35 -4.03 12.74
C LEU A 191 3.30 -4.95 11.93
N GLU A 192 4.15 -4.37 11.08
CA GLU A 192 5.06 -5.19 10.26
C GLU A 192 6.11 -5.95 11.07
N ILE A 193 6.42 -5.54 12.31
CA ILE A 193 7.23 -6.34 13.24
C ILE A 193 6.59 -7.72 13.46
N LYS A 194 5.29 -7.74 13.81
CA LYS A 194 4.55 -9.00 14.04
C LYS A 194 4.37 -9.80 12.74
N ILE A 195 4.23 -9.12 11.61
CA ILE A 195 4.17 -9.78 10.30
C ILE A 195 5.52 -10.47 10.00
N ALA A 196 6.64 -9.81 10.26
CA ALA A 196 7.97 -10.37 10.07
C ALA A 196 8.19 -11.62 10.94
N GLU A 197 7.84 -11.56 12.23
CA GLU A 197 7.90 -12.69 13.16
C GLU A 197 7.05 -13.88 12.66
N LYS A 198 5.80 -13.60 12.24
CA LYS A 198 4.93 -14.63 11.67
C LYS A 198 5.54 -15.26 10.42
N LEU A 199 6.05 -14.47 9.48
CA LEU A 199 6.65 -14.98 8.24
C LEU A 199 7.90 -15.82 8.52
N ALA A 200 8.75 -15.42 9.46
CA ALA A 200 9.90 -16.18 9.88
C ALA A 200 9.50 -17.56 10.48
N ARG A 201 8.48 -17.58 11.34
CA ARG A 201 7.93 -18.83 11.88
C ARG A 201 7.40 -19.75 10.79
N LEU A 202 6.63 -19.23 9.85
CA LEU A 202 6.09 -20.02 8.73
C LEU A 202 7.20 -20.58 7.83
N GLU A 203 8.30 -19.84 7.64
CA GLU A 203 9.46 -20.34 6.89
C GLU A 203 10.16 -21.50 7.62
N SER A 204 10.32 -21.42 8.95
CA SER A 204 10.85 -22.54 9.74
C SER A 204 9.99 -23.79 9.58
N LEU A 205 8.66 -23.66 9.65
CA LEU A 205 7.75 -24.79 9.42
C LEU A 205 7.88 -25.38 8.00
N ASN A 206 8.07 -24.53 7.00
CA ASN A 206 8.32 -24.98 5.63
C ASN A 206 9.62 -25.78 5.53
N GLU A 207 10.69 -25.31 6.16
CA GLU A 207 11.98 -26.02 6.18
C GLU A 207 11.90 -27.37 6.88
N GLU A 208 11.23 -27.41 8.04
CA GLU A 208 10.99 -28.67 8.77
C GLU A 208 10.18 -29.67 7.94
N ALA A 209 9.12 -29.23 7.26
CA ALA A 209 8.32 -30.07 6.40
C ALA A 209 9.12 -30.62 5.21
N ARG A 210 9.97 -29.79 4.59
CA ARG A 210 10.87 -30.21 3.52
C ARG A 210 11.91 -31.23 3.99
N LYS A 211 12.53 -31.01 5.15
CA LYS A 211 13.48 -31.96 5.76
C LYS A 211 12.80 -33.29 6.09
N ALA A 212 11.56 -33.26 6.53
CA ALA A 212 10.76 -34.47 6.82
C ALA A 212 10.16 -35.15 5.56
N GLY A 213 10.45 -34.65 4.37
CA GLY A 213 9.92 -35.19 3.11
C GLY A 213 8.42 -34.96 2.90
N ARG A 214 7.78 -34.10 3.70
CA ARG A 214 6.34 -33.81 3.65
C ARG A 214 5.99 -32.63 2.72
N GLY A 215 7.00 -31.91 2.24
CA GLY A 215 6.81 -30.76 1.36
C GLY A 215 6.98 -31.11 -0.12
N ARG A 216 6.50 -30.23 -0.99
CA ARG A 216 6.77 -30.34 -2.44
C ARG A 216 8.25 -30.11 -2.71
N ARG A 217 8.79 -30.90 -3.63
CA ARG A 217 10.17 -30.72 -4.10
C ARG A 217 10.19 -29.66 -5.20
N ARG A 218 11.24 -28.83 -5.23
CA ARG A 218 11.48 -27.86 -6.33
C ARG A 218 11.58 -28.63 -7.64
N GLY A 219 10.92 -28.14 -8.69
CA GLY A 219 10.93 -28.79 -10.02
C GLY A 219 9.92 -29.94 -10.23
N GLN A 220 9.03 -30.25 -9.28
CA GLN A 220 7.95 -31.23 -9.46
C GLN A 220 6.64 -30.62 -10.00
N GLY A 221 6.73 -29.58 -10.79
CA GLY A 221 5.59 -28.90 -11.42
C GLY A 221 5.16 -29.45 -12.78
N ARG A 222 5.40 -30.72 -13.08
CA ARG A 222 4.92 -31.37 -14.33
C ARG A 222 3.56 -31.97 -14.14
#